data_f33ec8f8c6b85a7e926fcce670ed0f49
#
_entry.id   f33ec8f8c6b85a7e926fcce670ed0f49
#
_cell.length_a   1.000
_cell.length_b   1.000
_cell.length_c   1.000
_cell.angle_alpha   90.00
_cell.angle_beta   90.00
_cell.angle_gamma   90.00
#
_symmetry.space_group_name_H-M   'P 1'
#
loop_
_entity.id
_entity.type
_entity.pdbx_description
1 polymer ?
#
loop_
_entity_poly.entity_id
_entity_poly.type
_entity_poly.pdbx_seq_one_letter_code
_entity_poly.pdbx_strand_id
1 'polypeptide(L)'
;MPANPNTNFTTGATLSSNQMNRFPRGVMNSAVSSTSYTLTTTETIATGMSLSFTAEANRLYRISYYEPQAQTASVASNTQLTIRRNNATGTVLQNSVFTNETNALDQSGMYLTVLTTFSAGSVTIVGTAKVSLTTGTPQLIRDSTRFANLLVEDLGPN
;
A
#
# COMPACT_ATOMS: atom_id res chain seq x y z
N MET A 1 4.46 -16.89 8.46
CA MET A 1 5.65 -17.38 9.19
C MET A 1 6.44 -16.17 9.66
N PRO A 2 7.10 -16.18 10.81
CA PRO A 2 7.91 -15.03 11.21
C PRO A 2 9.14 -14.92 10.29
N ALA A 3 9.60 -13.68 10.08
CA ALA A 3 10.87 -13.46 9.40
C ALA A 3 11.99 -14.23 10.12
N ASN A 4 12.88 -14.84 9.37
CA ASN A 4 14.01 -15.62 9.91
C ASN A 4 15.32 -14.80 9.82
N PRO A 5 15.55 -13.87 10.76
CA PRO A 5 16.74 -13.04 10.74
C PRO A 5 18.00 -13.89 10.96
N ASN A 6 19.10 -13.42 10.39
CA ASN A 6 20.40 -14.01 10.67
C ASN A 6 20.91 -13.55 12.04
N THR A 7 20.93 -14.45 13.02
CA THR A 7 21.41 -14.16 14.39
C THR A 7 22.76 -14.79 14.72
N ASN A 8 23.35 -15.57 13.80
CA ASN A 8 24.58 -16.30 14.02
C ASN A 8 25.79 -15.50 13.53
N PHE A 9 26.23 -14.54 14.32
CA PHE A 9 27.46 -13.78 14.08
C PHE A 9 28.56 -14.26 15.01
N THR A 10 29.74 -14.59 14.45
CA THR A 10 30.95 -14.86 15.24
C THR A 10 31.87 -13.63 15.12
N THR A 11 32.36 -13.14 16.26
CA THR A 11 33.28 -12.00 16.28
C THR A 11 34.51 -12.26 15.40
N GLY A 12 34.80 -11.35 14.49
CA GLY A 12 35.95 -11.42 13.57
C GLY A 12 35.76 -12.31 12.33
N ALA A 13 34.60 -12.96 12.17
CA ALA A 13 34.30 -13.72 10.95
C ALA A 13 33.85 -12.81 9.81
N THR A 14 34.30 -13.12 8.59
CA THR A 14 33.78 -12.47 7.38
C THR A 14 32.36 -12.98 7.10
N LEU A 15 31.43 -12.06 6.82
CA LEU A 15 30.07 -12.43 6.45
C LEU A 15 30.06 -13.20 5.12
N SER A 16 29.43 -14.37 5.12
CA SER A 16 29.22 -15.13 3.88
C SER A 16 28.09 -14.52 3.05
N SER A 17 28.05 -14.80 1.75
CA SER A 17 26.97 -14.39 0.86
C SER A 17 25.60 -14.83 1.37
N ASN A 18 25.51 -16.06 1.94
CA ASN A 18 24.27 -16.57 2.52
C ASN A 18 23.81 -15.77 3.74
N GLN A 19 24.74 -15.32 4.58
CA GLN A 19 24.42 -14.45 5.72
C GLN A 19 23.95 -13.08 5.25
N MET A 20 24.63 -12.49 4.27
CA MET A 20 24.23 -11.22 3.67
C MET A 20 22.83 -11.27 3.03
N ASN A 21 22.50 -12.34 2.34
CA ASN A 21 21.20 -12.52 1.70
C ASN A 21 20.02 -12.70 2.71
N ARG A 22 20.32 -12.90 3.99
CA ARG A 22 19.31 -13.01 5.06
C ARG A 22 18.95 -11.67 5.69
N PHE A 23 19.59 -10.57 5.32
CA PHE A 23 19.20 -9.26 5.81
C PHE A 23 17.96 -8.71 5.09
N PRO A 24 17.13 -7.93 5.79
CA PRO A 24 16.15 -7.06 5.14
C PRO A 24 16.84 -6.13 4.15
N ARG A 25 16.23 -5.91 2.99
CA ARG A 25 16.74 -4.94 2.00
C ARG A 25 16.13 -3.56 2.18
N GLY A 26 15.13 -3.45 3.05
CA GLY A 26 14.42 -2.20 3.30
C GLY A 26 13.48 -1.83 2.15
N VAL A 27 13.39 -0.53 1.85
CA VAL A 27 12.47 -0.02 0.82
C VAL A 27 12.87 -0.50 -0.56
N MET A 28 11.98 -1.26 -1.21
CA MET A 28 12.15 -1.76 -2.57
C MET A 28 11.67 -0.76 -3.62
N ASN A 29 10.55 -0.10 -3.36
CA ASN A 29 10.02 0.97 -4.20
C ASN A 29 8.92 1.73 -3.44
N SER A 30 8.63 2.95 -3.90
CA SER A 30 7.53 3.77 -3.39
C SER A 30 6.89 4.57 -4.51
N ALA A 31 5.59 4.85 -4.35
CA ALA A 31 4.83 5.76 -5.20
C ALA A 31 4.18 6.81 -4.32
N VAL A 32 4.31 8.08 -4.70
CA VAL A 32 3.78 9.23 -3.97
C VAL A 32 2.94 10.08 -4.91
N SER A 33 1.81 10.60 -4.43
CA SER A 33 0.96 11.50 -5.20
C SER A 33 0.36 12.60 -4.34
N SER A 34 0.50 13.83 -4.80
CA SER A 34 -0.15 15.04 -4.24
C SER A 34 -1.40 15.45 -5.02
N THR A 35 -1.79 14.68 -6.04
CA THR A 35 -2.97 14.98 -6.87
C THR A 35 -4.20 14.36 -6.26
N SER A 36 -5.21 15.20 -5.94
CA SER A 36 -6.52 14.74 -5.46
C SER A 36 -7.20 13.82 -6.47
N TYR A 37 -8.06 12.95 -5.99
CA TYR A 37 -8.70 11.91 -6.80
C TYR A 37 -10.19 11.82 -6.49
N THR A 38 -11.04 12.04 -7.52
CA THR A 38 -12.49 11.86 -7.40
C THR A 38 -12.85 10.40 -7.43
N LEU A 39 -13.59 9.96 -6.43
CA LEU A 39 -13.99 8.57 -6.26
C LEU A 39 -15.23 8.24 -7.10
N THR A 40 -15.28 7.01 -7.59
CA THR A 40 -16.41 6.43 -8.31
C THR A 40 -16.90 5.17 -7.63
N THR A 41 -18.08 4.66 -8.01
CA THR A 41 -18.59 3.37 -7.50
C THR A 41 -17.85 2.17 -8.10
N THR A 42 -17.18 2.37 -9.24
CA THR A 42 -16.27 1.37 -9.82
C THR A 42 -14.90 1.50 -9.19
N GLU A 43 -14.32 0.40 -8.76
CA GLU A 43 -12.98 0.39 -8.19
C GLU A 43 -11.93 0.64 -9.28
N THR A 44 -11.12 1.67 -9.09
CA THR A 44 -10.05 2.09 -10.02
C THR A 44 -8.77 2.38 -9.28
N ILE A 45 -7.65 2.39 -9.99
CA ILE A 45 -6.35 2.76 -9.41
C ILE A 45 -6.40 4.25 -9.05
N ALA A 46 -6.14 4.56 -7.78
CA ALA A 46 -6.04 5.94 -7.33
C ALA A 46 -4.83 6.62 -7.99
N THR A 47 -4.99 7.87 -8.39
CA THR A 47 -3.98 8.61 -9.17
C THR A 47 -2.58 8.50 -8.53
N GLY A 48 -1.61 8.01 -9.30
CA GLY A 48 -0.23 7.85 -8.88
C GLY A 48 0.04 6.66 -7.94
N MET A 49 -0.95 5.86 -7.57
CA MET A 49 -0.79 4.74 -6.65
C MET A 49 -0.53 3.42 -7.39
N SER A 50 0.59 3.38 -8.11
CA SER A 50 1.08 2.18 -8.80
C SER A 50 2.59 2.14 -8.75
N LEU A 51 3.16 0.99 -8.40
CA LEU A 51 4.60 0.76 -8.40
C LEU A 51 4.91 -0.68 -8.81
N SER A 52 6.13 -0.91 -9.29
CA SER A 52 6.63 -2.24 -9.62
C SER A 52 8.00 -2.46 -8.98
N PHE A 53 8.29 -3.69 -8.59
CA PHE A 53 9.57 -4.10 -8.05
C PHE A 53 9.88 -5.54 -8.46
N THR A 54 11.15 -5.95 -8.32
CA THR A 54 11.55 -7.35 -8.52
C THR A 54 11.50 -8.07 -7.19
N ALA A 55 10.60 -9.02 -7.07
CA ALA A 55 10.50 -9.89 -5.91
C ALA A 55 11.47 -11.07 -6.02
N GLU A 56 11.95 -11.55 -4.89
CA GLU A 56 12.66 -12.82 -4.75
C GLU A 56 11.79 -13.82 -3.99
N ALA A 57 11.89 -15.09 -4.33
CA ALA A 57 11.20 -16.15 -3.61
C ALA A 57 11.70 -16.25 -2.16
N ASN A 58 10.84 -16.72 -1.27
CA ASN A 58 11.13 -16.94 0.16
C ASN A 58 11.54 -15.67 0.92
N ARG A 59 11.03 -14.51 0.50
CA ARG A 59 11.19 -13.25 1.22
C ARG A 59 9.84 -12.70 1.64
N LEU A 60 9.82 -12.08 2.83
CA LEU A 60 8.64 -11.42 3.38
C LEU A 60 8.66 -9.95 2.99
N TYR A 61 7.55 -9.47 2.44
CA TYR A 61 7.38 -8.08 2.06
C TYR A 61 6.28 -7.45 2.90
N ARG A 62 6.51 -6.21 3.33
CA ARG A 62 5.47 -5.33 3.85
C ARG A 62 5.05 -4.36 2.75
N ILE A 63 3.75 -4.29 2.50
CA ILE A 63 3.16 -3.32 1.59
C ILE A 63 2.28 -2.40 2.44
N SER A 64 2.49 -1.10 2.32
CA SER A 64 1.74 -0.08 3.04
C SER A 64 1.12 0.91 2.07
N TYR A 65 -0.14 1.27 2.29
CA TYR A 65 -0.86 2.27 1.51
C TYR A 65 -1.53 3.27 2.45
N TYR A 66 -1.19 4.54 2.26
CA TYR A 66 -1.70 5.66 3.04
C TYR A 66 -2.40 6.67 2.15
N GLU A 67 -3.61 7.09 2.58
CA GLU A 67 -4.34 8.23 2.05
C GLU A 67 -4.52 9.26 3.15
N PRO A 68 -4.13 10.53 2.92
CA PRO A 68 -4.16 11.54 3.96
C PRO A 68 -5.57 11.94 4.36
N GLN A 69 -6.52 11.91 3.41
CA GLN A 69 -7.86 12.38 3.65
C GLN A 69 -8.85 11.82 2.64
N ALA A 70 -9.93 11.23 3.13
CA ALA A 70 -11.14 10.95 2.34
C ALA A 70 -12.28 11.85 2.84
N GLN A 71 -13.07 12.39 1.94
CA GLN A 71 -14.22 13.25 2.27
C GLN A 71 -15.37 13.09 1.30
N THR A 72 -16.56 13.44 1.76
CA THR A 72 -17.77 13.67 0.96
C THR A 72 -18.42 15.00 1.37
N ALA A 73 -19.04 15.70 0.43
CA ALA A 73 -19.56 17.05 0.69
C ALA A 73 -20.95 17.06 1.35
N SER A 74 -21.80 16.06 1.16
CA SER A 74 -23.21 16.18 1.56
C SER A 74 -23.94 14.89 1.91
N VAL A 75 -23.40 13.73 1.60
CA VAL A 75 -24.08 12.45 1.84
C VAL A 75 -23.09 11.42 2.37
N ALA A 76 -23.47 10.71 3.43
CA ALA A 76 -22.66 9.63 3.96
C ALA A 76 -22.35 8.58 2.87
N SER A 77 -21.10 8.23 2.74
CA SER A 77 -20.63 7.20 1.80
C SER A 77 -19.54 6.34 2.42
N ASN A 78 -19.48 5.09 2.01
CA ASN A 78 -18.38 4.21 2.40
C ASN A 78 -17.28 4.30 1.37
N THR A 79 -16.10 4.75 1.80
CA THR A 79 -14.89 4.72 0.98
C THR A 79 -14.15 3.41 1.25
N GLN A 80 -13.92 2.63 0.22
CA GLN A 80 -13.10 1.43 0.26
C GLN A 80 -11.73 1.73 -0.34
N LEU A 81 -10.68 1.45 0.41
CA LEU A 81 -9.31 1.34 -0.11
C LEU A 81 -8.90 -0.11 -0.24
N THR A 82 -8.12 -0.42 -1.26
CA THR A 82 -7.62 -1.78 -1.49
C THR A 82 -6.17 -1.74 -1.99
N ILE A 83 -5.34 -2.63 -1.46
CA ILE A 83 -4.04 -2.98 -2.04
C ILE A 83 -4.26 -4.20 -2.93
N ARG A 84 -3.89 -4.09 -4.22
CA ARG A 84 -4.02 -5.18 -5.19
C ARG A 84 -2.71 -5.48 -5.88
N ARG A 85 -2.62 -6.71 -6.38
CA ARG A 85 -1.54 -7.14 -7.27
C ARG A 85 -1.98 -6.92 -8.73
N ASN A 86 -1.08 -6.40 -9.56
CA ASN A 86 -1.15 -6.19 -11.00
C ASN A 86 -2.00 -4.99 -11.43
N ASN A 87 -3.31 -4.96 -11.16
CA ASN A 87 -4.24 -3.93 -11.64
C ASN A 87 -5.49 -3.83 -10.76
N ALA A 88 -6.43 -2.95 -11.13
CA ALA A 88 -7.64 -2.69 -10.34
C ALA A 88 -8.59 -3.89 -10.21
N THR A 89 -8.45 -4.91 -11.01
CA THR A 89 -9.22 -6.17 -10.95
C THR A 89 -8.36 -7.36 -10.49
N GLY A 90 -7.09 -7.11 -10.18
CA GLY A 90 -6.14 -8.14 -9.75
C GLY A 90 -6.41 -8.64 -8.34
N THR A 91 -5.57 -9.59 -7.89
CA THR A 91 -5.71 -10.21 -6.57
C THR A 91 -5.70 -9.16 -5.47
N VAL A 92 -6.70 -9.19 -4.59
CA VAL A 92 -6.76 -8.39 -3.37
C VAL A 92 -5.72 -8.92 -2.39
N LEU A 93 -4.84 -8.06 -1.93
CA LEU A 93 -3.88 -8.36 -0.86
C LEU A 93 -4.41 -7.88 0.49
N GLN A 94 -5.03 -6.71 0.53
CA GLN A 94 -5.67 -6.14 1.71
C GLN A 94 -6.74 -5.13 1.29
N ASN A 95 -7.82 -5.01 2.05
CA ASN A 95 -8.79 -3.94 1.89
C ASN A 95 -9.30 -3.43 3.25
N SER A 96 -9.85 -2.23 3.24
CA SER A 96 -10.59 -1.66 4.36
C SER A 96 -11.66 -0.70 3.86
N VAL A 97 -12.73 -0.59 4.63
CA VAL A 97 -13.86 0.29 4.34
C VAL A 97 -13.96 1.30 5.47
N PHE A 98 -14.11 2.55 5.11
CA PHE A 98 -14.29 3.68 6.00
C PHE A 98 -15.61 4.35 5.69
N THR A 99 -16.38 4.67 6.72
CA THR A 99 -17.62 5.46 6.56
C THR A 99 -17.26 6.93 6.69
N ASN A 100 -17.53 7.70 5.64
CA ASN A 100 -17.53 9.16 5.72
C ASN A 100 -18.96 9.60 6.06
N GLU A 101 -19.12 10.29 7.18
CA GLU A 101 -20.40 10.83 7.60
C GLU A 101 -20.79 12.08 6.80
N THR A 102 -21.96 12.67 7.06
CA THR A 102 -22.64 13.62 6.18
C THR A 102 -22.05 15.04 6.18
N ASN A 103 -20.81 15.24 6.59
CA ASN A 103 -20.30 16.59 6.76
C ASN A 103 -18.97 16.79 6.05
N ALA A 104 -18.83 17.91 5.35
CA ALA A 104 -17.55 18.34 4.73
C ALA A 104 -16.37 18.43 5.73
N LEU A 105 -16.66 18.33 7.02
CA LEU A 105 -15.69 18.33 8.12
C LEU A 105 -15.26 16.93 8.56
N ASP A 106 -15.93 15.88 8.09
CA ASP A 106 -15.54 14.49 8.39
C ASP A 106 -14.42 14.06 7.43
N GLN A 107 -13.21 14.25 7.88
CA GLN A 107 -11.98 14.04 7.13
C GLN A 107 -11.16 12.96 7.82
N SER A 108 -11.11 11.77 7.21
CA SER A 108 -10.39 10.63 7.76
C SER A 108 -9.17 10.29 6.93
N GLY A 109 -8.01 10.24 7.59
CA GLY A 109 -6.83 9.59 7.04
C GLY A 109 -7.01 8.07 7.07
N MET A 110 -6.49 7.38 6.06
CA MET A 110 -6.69 5.94 5.88
C MET A 110 -5.33 5.26 5.67
N TYR A 111 -5.11 4.15 6.37
CA TYR A 111 -3.87 3.39 6.28
C TYR A 111 -4.15 1.89 6.20
N LEU A 112 -3.54 1.24 5.22
CA LEU A 112 -3.55 -0.21 5.08
C LEU A 112 -2.13 -0.74 5.10
N THR A 113 -1.96 -1.93 5.67
CA THR A 113 -0.70 -2.66 5.59
C THR A 113 -0.97 -4.15 5.47
N VAL A 114 -0.12 -4.85 4.73
CA VAL A 114 -0.15 -6.29 4.58
C VAL A 114 1.24 -6.87 4.54
N LEU A 115 1.40 -8.04 5.15
CA LEU A 115 2.60 -8.88 5.03
C LEU A 115 2.31 -10.01 4.03
N THR A 116 3.16 -10.18 3.06
CA THR A 116 2.97 -11.18 1.99
C THR A 116 4.29 -11.65 1.42
N THR A 117 4.24 -12.75 0.67
CA THR A 117 5.36 -13.29 -0.09
C THR A 117 5.00 -13.35 -1.57
N PHE A 118 5.99 -13.33 -2.44
CA PHE A 118 5.80 -13.48 -3.88
C PHE A 118 6.75 -14.54 -4.45
N SER A 119 6.39 -15.11 -5.58
CA SER A 119 7.35 -15.82 -6.43
C SER A 119 8.37 -14.83 -6.98
N ALA A 120 9.58 -15.31 -7.29
CA ALA A 120 10.59 -14.48 -7.93
C ALA A 120 10.10 -13.90 -9.26
N GLY A 121 10.43 -12.65 -9.53
CA GLY A 121 10.09 -11.94 -10.75
C GLY A 121 9.49 -10.55 -10.52
N SER A 122 9.07 -9.91 -11.60
CA SER A 122 8.44 -8.58 -11.54
C SER A 122 7.05 -8.66 -10.92
N VAL A 123 6.79 -7.80 -9.96
CA VAL A 123 5.51 -7.66 -9.27
C VAL A 123 5.07 -6.21 -9.35
N THR A 124 3.84 -5.98 -9.80
CA THR A 124 3.19 -4.67 -9.74
C THR A 124 2.20 -4.65 -8.58
N ILE A 125 2.24 -3.60 -7.78
CA ILE A 125 1.31 -3.31 -6.69
C ILE A 125 0.57 -2.02 -7.02
N VAL A 126 -0.73 -2.02 -6.79
CA VAL A 126 -1.58 -0.85 -6.98
C VAL A 126 -2.43 -0.58 -5.75
N GLY A 127 -2.56 0.70 -5.42
CA GLY A 127 -3.55 1.22 -4.48
C GLY A 127 -4.81 1.60 -5.24
N THR A 128 -5.94 0.99 -4.91
CA THR A 128 -7.23 1.24 -5.56
C THR A 128 -8.23 1.80 -4.58
N ALA A 129 -9.22 2.53 -5.09
CA ALA A 129 -10.28 3.10 -4.28
C ALA A 129 -11.62 3.08 -5.01
N LYS A 130 -12.70 3.02 -4.23
CA LYS A 130 -14.09 3.24 -4.68
C LYS A 130 -14.95 3.76 -3.54
N VAL A 131 -16.16 4.20 -3.88
CA VAL A 131 -17.18 4.59 -2.89
C VAL A 131 -18.49 3.84 -3.11
N SER A 132 -19.32 3.80 -2.09
CA SER A 132 -20.69 3.23 -2.19
C SER A 132 -21.64 4.14 -2.97
N LEU A 133 -21.45 5.47 -2.89
CA LEU A 133 -22.28 6.49 -3.53
C LEU A 133 -21.41 7.63 -4.05
N THR A 134 -21.73 8.17 -5.22
CA THR A 134 -21.04 9.34 -5.83
C THR A 134 -21.71 10.67 -5.50
N THR A 135 -22.91 10.64 -4.87
CA THR A 135 -23.59 11.84 -4.41
C THR A 135 -22.72 12.58 -3.39
N GLY A 136 -22.59 13.89 -3.49
CA GLY A 136 -21.72 14.69 -2.65
C GLY A 136 -20.24 14.72 -3.10
N THR A 137 -19.96 14.25 -4.29
CA THR A 137 -18.62 14.30 -4.93
C THR A 137 -17.52 13.79 -4.00
N PRO A 138 -17.55 12.52 -3.58
CA PRO A 138 -16.54 11.98 -2.68
C PRO A 138 -15.15 11.98 -3.33
N GLN A 139 -14.14 12.34 -2.55
CA GLN A 139 -12.77 12.52 -3.03
C GLN A 139 -11.74 12.02 -2.02
N LEU A 140 -10.60 11.59 -2.53
CA LEU A 140 -9.34 11.54 -1.79
C LEU A 140 -8.65 12.88 -1.99
N ILE A 141 -8.47 13.62 -0.89
CA ILE A 141 -7.88 14.97 -0.92
C ILE A 141 -6.40 14.88 -0.64
N ARG A 142 -5.63 15.41 -1.55
CA ARG A 142 -4.17 15.45 -1.49
C ARG A 142 -3.65 16.81 -1.95
N ASP A 143 -2.52 17.22 -1.41
CA ASP A 143 -1.81 18.45 -1.81
C ASP A 143 -0.30 18.30 -1.56
N SER A 144 0.48 19.37 -1.72
CA SER A 144 1.93 19.35 -1.53
C SER A 144 2.39 19.05 -0.10
N THR A 145 1.52 19.18 0.89
CA THR A 145 1.81 18.90 2.31
C THR A 145 1.14 17.61 2.81
N ARG A 146 0.09 17.17 2.12
CA ARG A 146 -0.70 15.96 2.40
C ARG A 146 -0.71 15.07 1.18
N PHE A 147 0.19 14.13 1.12
CA PHE A 147 0.34 13.23 -0.04
C PHE A 147 0.01 11.79 0.31
N ALA A 148 -0.52 11.09 -0.66
CA ALA A 148 -0.68 9.64 -0.58
C ALA A 148 0.65 8.94 -0.81
N ASN A 149 0.80 7.77 -0.19
CA ASN A 149 2.00 6.95 -0.32
C ASN A 149 1.65 5.47 -0.44
N LEU A 150 2.23 4.81 -1.43
CA LEU A 150 2.24 3.35 -1.57
C LEU A 150 3.69 2.89 -1.49
N LEU A 151 4.01 1.99 -0.56
CA LEU A 151 5.37 1.58 -0.23
C LEU A 151 5.48 0.06 -0.22
N VAL A 152 6.59 -0.47 -0.71
CA VAL A 152 6.97 -1.87 -0.56
C VAL A 152 8.33 -1.96 0.11
N GLU A 153 8.40 -2.76 1.17
CA GLU A 153 9.63 -3.04 1.93
C GLU A 153 9.89 -4.54 1.98
N ASP A 154 11.14 -4.91 1.83
CA ASP A 154 11.65 -6.25 2.05
C ASP A 154 12.07 -6.40 3.51
N LEU A 155 11.44 -7.28 4.24
CA LEU A 155 11.68 -7.55 5.66
C LEU A 155 12.68 -8.70 5.90
N GLY A 156 13.20 -9.31 4.83
CA GLY A 156 14.13 -10.43 4.91
C GLY A 156 13.50 -11.77 4.54
N PRO A 157 14.21 -12.86 4.77
CA PRO A 157 13.71 -14.22 4.51
C PRO A 157 12.45 -14.54 5.30
N ASN A 158 11.54 -15.27 4.65
CA ASN A 158 10.31 -15.77 5.26
C ASN A 158 10.51 -17.20 5.80
#